data_17bb45f2092793a1d62936529854ddac
#
_entry.id   17bb45f2092793a1d62936529854ddac
#
_cell.length_a   1.000
_cell.length_b   1.000
_cell.length_c   1.000
_cell.angle_alpha   90.00
_cell.angle_beta   90.00
_cell.angle_gamma   90.00
#
_symmetry.space_group_name_H-M   'P 1'
#
loop_
_entity.id
_entity.type
_entity.pdbx_description
1 polymer ?
#
loop_
_entity_poly.entity_id
_entity_poly.type
_entity_poly.pdbx_seq_one_letter_code
_entity_poly.pdbx_strand_id
1 'polypeptide(L)'
;MRKVQLLFVCLMLSAAAFAADKVVKLPKPNLNRTGTVMKALSERQSTREYASKALTLADLSDLLWAANGINRSDAGKRTAPSAMNKQDVDVYVILSEGSYLYDAKNHQLNLIAEGDYRG
;
A
#
# COMPACT_ATOMS: atom_id res chain seq x y z
N MET A 1 -18.24 -23.04 -44.78
CA MET A 1 -17.52 -23.48 -43.60
C MET A 1 -16.32 -22.60 -43.24
N ARG A 2 -15.52 -22.10 -44.17
CA ARG A 2 -14.37 -21.22 -43.84
C ARG A 2 -14.73 -19.87 -43.20
N LYS A 3 -15.89 -19.29 -43.53
CA LYS A 3 -16.35 -17.98 -42.98
C LYS A 3 -16.83 -18.09 -41.51
N VAL A 4 -17.32 -19.24 -41.09
CA VAL A 4 -17.79 -19.49 -39.72
C VAL A 4 -16.60 -19.71 -38.78
N GLN A 5 -15.53 -20.32 -39.26
CA GLN A 5 -14.30 -20.50 -38.48
C GLN A 5 -13.56 -19.18 -38.20
N LEU A 6 -13.58 -18.23 -39.16
CA LEU A 6 -12.99 -16.90 -38.95
C LEU A 6 -13.76 -16.09 -37.87
N LEU A 7 -15.09 -16.23 -37.81
CA LEU A 7 -15.91 -15.53 -36.78
C LEU A 7 -15.61 -16.07 -35.38
N PHE A 8 -15.38 -17.38 -35.23
CA PHE A 8 -15.05 -17.99 -33.93
C PHE A 8 -13.66 -17.60 -33.43
N VAL A 9 -12.69 -17.44 -34.33
CA VAL A 9 -11.32 -16.99 -33.96
C VAL A 9 -11.32 -15.53 -33.52
N CYS A 10 -12.10 -14.65 -34.16
CA CYS A 10 -12.24 -13.26 -33.70
C CYS A 10 -12.95 -13.12 -32.35
N LEU A 11 -13.87 -14.02 -32.01
CA LEU A 11 -14.59 -13.95 -30.72
C LEU A 11 -13.75 -14.42 -29.52
N MET A 12 -12.72 -15.23 -29.77
CA MET A 12 -11.83 -15.71 -28.71
C MET A 12 -10.66 -14.76 -28.40
N LEU A 13 -10.44 -13.72 -29.25
CA LEU A 13 -9.35 -12.73 -29.03
C LEU A 13 -9.78 -11.52 -28.19
N SER A 14 -11.05 -11.40 -27.81
CA SER A 14 -11.57 -10.23 -27.10
C SER A 14 -11.67 -10.39 -25.57
N ALA A 15 -11.18 -11.50 -24.99
CA ALA A 15 -11.30 -11.79 -23.56
C ALA A 15 -10.01 -11.60 -22.76
N ALA A 16 -8.97 -10.98 -23.32
CA ALA A 16 -7.86 -10.49 -22.52
C ALA A 16 -8.17 -9.08 -22.04
N ALA A 17 -9.18 -8.95 -21.17
CA ALA A 17 -9.29 -7.79 -20.31
C ALA A 17 -8.07 -7.85 -19.36
N PHE A 18 -7.03 -7.10 -19.68
CA PHE A 18 -5.99 -6.78 -18.72
C PHE A 18 -6.70 -6.08 -17.55
N ALA A 19 -6.90 -6.80 -16.46
CA ALA A 19 -7.19 -6.15 -15.19
C ALA A 19 -5.99 -5.26 -14.91
N ALA A 20 -6.13 -3.96 -15.16
CA ALA A 20 -5.11 -3.00 -14.81
C ALA A 20 -4.91 -3.09 -13.30
N ASP A 21 -3.73 -3.45 -12.85
CA ASP A 21 -3.40 -3.51 -11.43
C ASP A 21 -3.75 -2.15 -10.81
N LYS A 22 -4.74 -2.16 -9.92
CA LYS A 22 -5.20 -0.93 -9.28
C LYS A 22 -4.14 -0.48 -8.28
N VAL A 23 -3.42 0.57 -8.65
CA VAL A 23 -2.32 1.15 -7.89
C VAL A 23 -2.73 2.50 -7.32
N VAL A 24 -2.55 2.68 -6.01
CA VAL A 24 -2.74 3.97 -5.34
C VAL A 24 -1.36 4.57 -5.07
N LYS A 25 -1.00 5.63 -5.79
CA LYS A 25 0.22 6.40 -5.55
C LYS A 25 0.10 7.19 -4.25
N LEU A 26 1.11 7.06 -3.39
CA LEU A 26 1.18 7.81 -2.15
C LEU A 26 1.92 9.14 -2.37
N PRO A 27 1.51 10.24 -1.72
CA PRO A 27 2.29 11.48 -1.71
C PRO A 27 3.63 11.25 -1.00
N LYS A 28 4.59 12.15 -1.21
CA LYS A 28 5.86 12.10 -0.47
C LYS A 28 5.60 12.23 1.02
N PRO A 29 6.27 11.43 1.90
CA PRO A 29 6.09 11.52 3.33
C PRO A 29 6.57 12.89 3.85
N ASN A 30 5.84 13.43 4.81
CA ASN A 30 6.19 14.68 5.46
C ASN A 30 7.19 14.41 6.61
N LEU A 31 8.47 14.60 6.33
CA LEU A 31 9.54 14.39 7.32
C LEU A 31 9.63 15.51 8.38
N ASN A 32 8.87 16.59 8.22
CA ASN A 32 8.86 17.74 9.12
C ASN A 32 7.59 17.79 10.00
N ARG A 33 6.97 16.65 10.28
CA ARG A 33 5.84 16.63 11.22
C ARG A 33 6.28 17.15 12.59
N THR A 34 5.43 18.00 13.17
CA THR A 34 5.68 18.57 14.49
C THR A 34 5.44 17.53 15.59
N GLY A 35 6.24 17.61 16.63
CA GLY A 35 6.17 16.74 17.79
C GLY A 35 7.52 16.08 18.09
N THR A 36 7.79 15.91 19.37
CA THR A 36 9.00 15.19 19.81
C THR A 36 8.67 13.76 20.19
N VAL A 37 9.65 12.87 20.09
CA VAL A 37 9.53 11.47 20.57
C VAL A 37 9.11 11.45 22.04
N MET A 38 9.68 12.32 22.88
CA MET A 38 9.35 12.37 24.30
C MET A 38 7.89 12.77 24.54
N LYS A 39 7.36 13.71 23.75
CA LYS A 39 5.94 14.09 23.83
C LYS A 39 5.05 12.92 23.39
N ALA A 40 5.37 12.26 22.27
CA ALA A 40 4.63 11.11 21.80
C ALA A 40 4.61 9.97 22.83
N LEU A 41 5.74 9.72 23.49
CA LEU A 41 5.84 8.73 24.55
C LEU A 41 5.03 9.11 25.80
N SER A 42 5.03 10.39 26.18
CA SER A 42 4.26 10.88 27.35
C SER A 42 2.74 10.79 27.14
N GLU A 43 2.28 10.93 25.91
CA GLU A 43 0.86 10.86 25.52
C GLU A 43 0.42 9.46 25.10
N ARG A 44 1.35 8.53 24.88
CA ARG A 44 1.06 7.18 24.42
C ARG A 44 0.23 6.40 25.44
N GLN A 45 -0.90 5.92 25.02
CA GLN A 45 -1.75 5.01 25.78
C GLN A 45 -2.39 3.96 24.87
N SER A 46 -2.93 2.90 25.43
CA SER A 46 -3.72 1.94 24.66
C SER A 46 -5.07 2.55 24.30
N THR A 47 -5.36 2.67 23.02
CA THR A 47 -6.65 3.16 22.50
C THR A 47 -7.43 1.98 21.95
N ARG A 48 -8.68 1.83 22.35
CA ARG A 48 -9.59 0.76 21.89
C ARG A 48 -10.85 1.31 21.23
N GLU A 49 -11.03 2.62 21.30
CA GLU A 49 -12.10 3.33 20.60
C GLU A 49 -11.48 4.23 19.54
N TYR A 50 -12.01 4.16 18.33
CA TYR A 50 -11.47 4.87 17.18
C TYR A 50 -12.50 5.84 16.62
N ALA A 51 -12.03 6.97 16.08
CA ALA A 51 -12.90 7.92 15.39
C ALA A 51 -13.43 7.32 14.09
N SER A 52 -14.63 7.72 13.70
CA SER A 52 -15.22 7.33 12.40
C SER A 52 -14.55 7.99 11.19
N LYS A 53 -13.69 9.00 11.43
CA LYS A 53 -12.98 9.73 10.40
C LYS A 53 -11.91 8.85 9.77
N ALA A 54 -11.95 8.68 8.44
CA ALA A 54 -10.90 8.01 7.70
C ALA A 54 -9.57 8.80 7.76
N LEU A 55 -8.44 8.07 7.70
CA LEU A 55 -7.13 8.68 7.53
C LEU A 55 -7.04 9.38 6.17
N THR A 56 -6.37 10.53 6.13
CA THR A 56 -6.04 11.16 4.86
C THR A 56 -4.95 10.34 4.15
N LEU A 57 -4.88 10.45 2.83
CA LEU A 57 -3.82 9.78 2.06
C LEU A 57 -2.42 10.24 2.49
N ALA A 58 -2.28 11.50 2.95
CA ALA A 58 -1.03 12.03 3.48
C ALA A 58 -0.65 11.38 4.81
N ASP A 59 -1.62 11.23 5.74
CA ASP A 59 -1.37 10.56 7.02
C ASP A 59 -1.03 9.08 6.82
N LEU A 60 -1.74 8.41 5.91
CA LEU A 60 -1.47 7.02 5.55
C LEU A 60 -0.07 6.87 4.94
N SER A 61 0.32 7.79 4.06
CA SER A 61 1.66 7.82 3.46
C SER A 61 2.75 7.92 4.52
N ASP A 62 2.62 8.87 5.45
CA ASP A 62 3.61 9.08 6.51
C ASP A 62 3.69 7.86 7.44
N LEU A 63 2.56 7.28 7.78
CA LEU A 63 2.49 6.08 8.62
C LEU A 63 3.21 4.89 7.96
N LEU A 64 2.93 4.63 6.70
CA LEU A 64 3.53 3.52 5.95
C LEU A 64 5.04 3.72 5.74
N TRP A 65 5.44 4.96 5.42
CA TRP A 65 6.87 5.27 5.33
C TRP A 65 7.56 5.09 6.67
N ALA A 66 6.98 5.55 7.76
CA ALA A 66 7.54 5.34 9.11
C ALA A 66 7.65 3.86 9.47
N ALA A 67 6.66 3.05 9.08
CA ALA A 67 6.64 1.62 9.37
C ALA A 67 7.71 0.83 8.62
N ASN A 68 7.86 1.04 7.30
CA ASN A 68 8.76 0.23 6.45
C ASN A 68 9.22 0.95 5.16
N GLY A 69 9.28 2.29 5.17
CA GLY A 69 9.74 3.07 4.02
C GLY A 69 11.24 2.99 3.79
N ILE A 70 11.70 3.36 2.60
CA ILE A 70 13.11 3.48 2.28
C ILE A 70 13.61 4.85 2.74
N ASN A 71 14.54 4.87 3.69
CA ASN A 71 15.16 6.08 4.23
C ASN A 71 16.63 6.26 3.81
N ARG A 72 17.23 5.24 3.21
CA ARG A 72 18.59 5.22 2.66
C ARG A 72 18.54 4.59 1.28
N SER A 73 18.17 5.39 0.29
CA SER A 73 17.90 4.95 -1.09
C SER A 73 19.12 4.35 -1.79
N ASP A 74 20.32 4.88 -1.51
CA ASP A 74 21.60 4.41 -2.02
C ASP A 74 21.93 2.98 -1.59
N ALA A 75 21.53 2.61 -0.36
CA ALA A 75 21.73 1.28 0.21
C ALA A 75 20.47 0.42 0.22
N GLY A 76 19.33 0.92 -0.26
CA GLY A 76 18.05 0.24 -0.24
C GLY A 76 17.55 -0.13 1.17
N LYS A 77 18.06 0.57 2.22
CA LYS A 77 17.70 0.28 3.60
C LYS A 77 16.44 1.01 4.02
N ARG A 78 15.72 0.39 4.96
CA ARG A 78 14.40 0.84 5.41
C ARG A 78 14.45 1.49 6.79
N THR A 79 13.34 2.12 7.15
CA THR A 79 13.08 2.64 8.50
C THR A 79 13.05 1.53 9.54
N ALA A 80 12.49 0.36 9.19
CA ALA A 80 12.51 -0.83 10.04
C ALA A 80 13.82 -1.61 9.89
N PRO A 81 14.43 -2.09 10.99
CA PRO A 81 15.61 -2.95 10.93
C PRO A 81 15.24 -4.33 10.36
N SER A 82 16.19 -4.95 9.66
CA SER A 82 16.04 -6.31 9.14
C SER A 82 17.36 -7.04 9.27
N ALA A 83 17.34 -8.28 9.78
CA ALA A 83 18.53 -9.10 9.93
C ALA A 83 19.19 -9.33 8.57
N MET A 84 20.47 -9.04 8.44
CA MET A 84 21.22 -9.14 7.18
C MET A 84 20.56 -8.40 5.99
N ASN A 85 19.75 -7.39 6.26
CA ASN A 85 18.98 -6.64 5.26
C ASN A 85 18.07 -7.52 4.37
N LYS A 86 17.55 -8.62 4.88
CA LYS A 86 16.70 -9.54 4.12
C LYS A 86 15.33 -8.96 3.78
N GLN A 87 14.84 -7.99 4.57
CA GLN A 87 13.59 -7.25 4.33
C GLN A 87 12.38 -8.17 4.11
N ASP A 88 12.27 -9.19 4.92
CA ASP A 88 11.30 -10.28 4.84
C ASP A 88 9.93 -9.98 5.47
N VAL A 89 9.70 -8.73 5.86
CA VAL A 89 8.41 -8.28 6.40
C VAL A 89 7.67 -7.45 5.37
N ASP A 90 6.47 -7.89 5.02
CA ASP A 90 5.53 -7.16 4.18
C ASP A 90 4.51 -6.40 5.03
N VAL A 91 4.13 -5.20 4.58
CA VAL A 91 3.12 -4.36 5.22
C VAL A 91 1.87 -4.33 4.39
N TYR A 92 0.76 -4.79 4.96
CA TYR A 92 -0.55 -4.77 4.33
C TYR A 92 -1.41 -3.65 4.92
N VAL A 93 -2.25 -3.07 4.09
CA VAL A 93 -3.23 -2.04 4.48
C VAL A 93 -4.61 -2.51 4.10
N ILE A 94 -5.52 -2.52 5.06
CA ILE A 94 -6.92 -2.89 4.84
C ILE A 94 -7.76 -1.62 4.99
N LEU A 95 -8.35 -1.19 3.87
CA LEU A 95 -9.22 -0.03 3.78
C LEU A 95 -10.65 -0.47 3.44
N SER A 96 -11.59 0.46 3.47
CA SER A 96 -13.00 0.19 3.09
C SER A 96 -13.17 -0.31 1.66
N GLU A 97 -12.30 0.12 0.77
CA GLU A 97 -12.35 -0.20 -0.66
C GLU A 97 -11.52 -1.43 -1.06
N GLY A 98 -10.63 -1.90 -0.18
CA GLY A 98 -9.80 -3.05 -0.50
C GLY A 98 -8.64 -3.30 0.45
N SER A 99 -7.97 -4.42 0.20
CA SER A 99 -6.72 -4.81 0.85
C SER A 99 -5.55 -4.59 -0.09
N TYR A 100 -4.50 -3.97 0.42
CA TYR A 100 -3.35 -3.52 -0.37
C TYR A 100 -2.04 -3.99 0.24
N LEU A 101 -1.05 -4.26 -0.64
CA LEU A 101 0.35 -4.43 -0.25
C LEU A 101 1.09 -3.10 -0.42
N TYR A 102 1.82 -2.68 0.59
CA TYR A 102 2.67 -1.48 0.51
C TYR A 102 3.97 -1.80 -0.24
N ASP A 103 4.16 -1.14 -1.37
CA ASP A 103 5.41 -1.15 -2.13
C ASP A 103 6.27 0.04 -1.69
N ALA A 104 7.24 -0.22 -0.84
CA ALA A 104 8.14 0.81 -0.33
C ALA A 104 9.08 1.38 -1.40
N LYS A 105 9.41 0.61 -2.46
CA LYS A 105 10.30 1.04 -3.53
C LYS A 105 9.67 2.13 -4.38
N ASN A 106 8.40 1.97 -4.72
CA ASN A 106 7.65 2.90 -5.54
C ASN A 106 6.78 3.85 -4.70
N HIS A 107 6.77 3.66 -3.38
CA HIS A 107 5.93 4.37 -2.41
C HIS A 107 4.47 4.41 -2.84
N GLN A 108 3.86 3.24 -2.95
CA GLN A 108 2.51 3.05 -3.45
C GLN A 108 1.83 1.86 -2.79
N LEU A 109 0.52 1.78 -2.95
CA LEU A 109 -0.28 0.64 -2.56
C LEU A 109 -0.70 -0.14 -3.81
N ASN A 110 -0.40 -1.43 -3.83
CA ASN A 110 -0.83 -2.36 -4.86
C ASN A 110 -2.06 -3.12 -4.36
N LEU A 111 -3.16 -3.04 -5.08
CA LEU A 111 -4.40 -3.73 -4.72
C LEU A 111 -4.19 -5.24 -4.79
N ILE A 112 -4.62 -5.94 -3.73
CA ILE A 112 -4.63 -7.41 -3.66
C ILE A 112 -6.05 -7.95 -3.81
N ALA A 113 -7.00 -7.35 -3.08
CA ALA A 113 -8.40 -7.76 -3.12
C ALA A 113 -9.31 -6.54 -2.95
N GLU A 114 -10.37 -6.46 -3.76
CA GLU A 114 -11.43 -5.46 -3.61
C GLU A 114 -12.42 -5.88 -2.53
N GLY A 115 -12.98 -4.90 -1.82
CA GLY A 115 -13.98 -5.09 -0.79
C GLY A 115 -13.52 -4.69 0.60
N ASP A 116 -14.47 -4.57 1.51
CA ASP A 116 -14.21 -4.21 2.90
C ASP A 116 -13.94 -5.47 3.74
N TYR A 117 -12.69 -5.64 4.15
CA TYR A 117 -12.23 -6.76 4.99
C TYR A 117 -11.88 -6.30 6.42
N ARG A 118 -12.31 -5.11 6.83
CA ARG A 118 -12.18 -4.66 8.21
C ARG A 118 -13.19 -5.42 9.06
N GLY A 119 -12.74 -6.01 10.15
CA GLY A 119 -13.59 -6.74 11.11
C GLY A 119 -14.46 -5.83 11.97
#